data_26db18ca2a9e68c9cf1d0f48ea2f9145
#
_entry.id   26db18ca2a9e68c9cf1d0f48ea2f9145
#
_cell.length_a   1.000
_cell.length_b   1.000
_cell.length_c   1.000
_cell.angle_alpha   90.00
_cell.angle_beta   90.00
_cell.angle_gamma   90.00
#
_symmetry.space_group_name_H-M   'P 1'
#
loop_
_entity.id
_entity.type
_entity.pdbx_description
1 polymer ?
#
loop_
_entity_poly.entity_id
_entity_poly.type
_entity_poly.pdbx_seq_one_letter_code
_entity_poly.pdbx_strand_id
1 'polypeptide(L)'
;LTMKFFRLISKVVSVILSVVIGFYSSLTGFWSGQFDSLKSITKVTDDYYLMDYKYNYDLDTLLESETGNSTTVGLLLYSVADIFLQLNPGAKKILSNLGLFFDIDSKAISEIVYKITKSIGFGCTTFNAATPSGDKLFARNYDYLDSPGITVWTHPENGYASVSTVSLYFLGYGGAFLPEDLLTSILTLIAPYIPVDGMNEKGLSIGVLELETPETFIQTDKKDITTTAIIRNVLDHAATVEEAVEIFMEYDMHDFLGGKCTYHYQIADASGETAIIEYANGETTVLRPDKSGTLIATNFWLTKGVDDPDGLGQDRYETAQKMLMEKNYRVSEKDAMNILNATHLENADLHGYICTTLWSVVYNNTSREFTVCAMYDFDREYRFSIFEPLKMLQ
;
A
#
# COMPACT_ATOMS: atom_id res chain seq x y z
N LEU A 1 5.83 -1.45 24.15
CA LEU A 1 4.52 -1.29 24.83
C LEU A 1 3.41 -0.99 23.82
N THR A 2 3.69 -0.12 22.86
CA THR A 2 2.77 0.42 21.84
C THR A 2 2.23 -0.67 20.93
N MET A 3 3.10 -1.55 20.40
CA MET A 3 2.70 -2.69 19.56
C MET A 3 1.75 -3.66 20.29
N LYS A 4 2.04 -3.96 21.56
CA LYS A 4 1.15 -4.84 22.35
C LYS A 4 -0.21 -4.22 22.56
N PHE A 5 -0.26 -2.90 22.76
CA PHE A 5 -1.51 -2.16 22.92
C PHE A 5 -2.31 -2.10 21.61
N PHE A 6 -1.63 -1.82 20.49
CA PHE A 6 -2.25 -1.79 19.16
C PHE A 6 -2.81 -3.17 18.77
N ARG A 7 -2.04 -4.25 19.00
CA ARG A 7 -2.51 -5.63 18.79
C ARG A 7 -3.70 -5.99 19.71
N LEU A 8 -3.72 -5.46 20.93
CA LEU A 8 -4.86 -5.67 21.84
C LEU A 8 -6.12 -4.99 21.30
N ILE A 9 -6.01 -3.74 20.83
CA ILE A 9 -7.12 -3.01 20.21
C ILE A 9 -7.61 -3.76 18.96
N SER A 10 -6.73 -4.17 18.09
CA SER A 10 -7.08 -4.90 16.87
C SER A 10 -7.80 -6.22 17.20
N LYS A 11 -7.35 -6.96 18.21
CA LYS A 11 -8.05 -8.16 18.67
C LYS A 11 -9.46 -7.85 19.21
N VAL A 12 -9.59 -6.79 20.00
CA VAL A 12 -10.89 -6.38 20.54
C VAL A 12 -11.83 -5.94 19.41
N VAL A 13 -11.34 -5.15 18.47
CA VAL A 13 -12.11 -4.72 17.28
C VAL A 13 -12.48 -5.92 16.42
N SER A 14 -11.57 -6.86 16.20
CA SER A 14 -11.85 -8.11 15.46
C SER A 14 -12.94 -8.93 16.11
N VAL A 15 -12.91 -9.10 17.45
CA VAL A 15 -13.95 -9.82 18.20
C VAL A 15 -15.30 -9.10 18.11
N ILE A 16 -15.33 -7.77 18.30
CA ILE A 16 -16.56 -6.98 18.20
C ILE A 16 -17.16 -7.09 16.81
N LEU A 17 -16.37 -6.89 15.75
CA LEU A 17 -16.82 -7.02 14.37
C LEU A 17 -17.33 -8.43 14.08
N SER A 18 -16.61 -9.46 14.55
CA SER A 18 -17.02 -10.85 14.33
C SER A 18 -18.34 -11.19 15.02
N VAL A 19 -18.55 -10.70 16.25
CA VAL A 19 -19.82 -10.89 16.97
C VAL A 19 -20.96 -10.16 16.29
N VAL A 20 -20.74 -8.91 15.87
CA VAL A 20 -21.75 -8.11 15.16
C VAL A 20 -22.09 -8.74 13.81
N ILE A 21 -21.10 -9.15 13.05
CA ILE A 21 -21.28 -9.81 11.76
C ILE A 21 -21.95 -11.18 11.92
N GLY A 22 -21.50 -11.97 12.90
CA GLY A 22 -22.08 -13.30 13.20
C GLY A 22 -23.53 -13.21 13.64
N PHE A 23 -23.88 -12.25 14.50
CA PHE A 23 -25.25 -12.04 14.95
C PHE A 23 -26.17 -11.60 13.79
N TYR A 24 -25.66 -10.69 12.94
CA TYR A 24 -26.43 -10.16 11.81
C TYR A 24 -26.66 -11.20 10.71
N SER A 25 -25.68 -12.03 10.41
CA SER A 25 -25.80 -13.11 9.44
C SER A 25 -26.82 -14.17 9.84
N SER A 26 -26.89 -14.49 11.14
CA SER A 26 -27.88 -15.43 11.65
C SER A 26 -29.32 -14.93 11.50
N LEU A 27 -29.50 -13.60 11.42
CA LEU A 27 -30.82 -12.96 11.28
C LEU A 27 -31.26 -12.76 9.83
N THR A 28 -30.34 -12.54 8.89
CA THR A 28 -30.68 -12.10 7.53
C THR A 28 -30.38 -13.12 6.44
N GLY A 29 -29.55 -14.13 6.73
CA GLY A 29 -29.09 -15.07 5.71
C GLY A 29 -28.25 -14.46 4.57
N PHE A 30 -27.83 -13.19 4.74
CA PHE A 30 -27.19 -12.40 3.70
C PHE A 30 -25.66 -12.45 3.86
N TRP A 31 -25.02 -13.32 3.08
CA TRP A 31 -23.56 -13.41 2.99
C TRP A 31 -23.16 -13.52 1.52
N SER A 32 -22.48 -12.54 0.94
CA SER A 32 -21.90 -12.80 -0.38
C SER A 32 -20.42 -12.42 -0.47
N GLY A 33 -20.07 -11.21 -0.78
CA GLY A 33 -18.73 -10.85 -1.17
C GLY A 33 -17.67 -10.86 -0.05
N GLN A 34 -18.00 -10.35 1.14
CA GLN A 34 -17.05 -10.26 2.27
C GLN A 34 -16.63 -11.63 2.77
N PHE A 35 -17.60 -12.52 2.95
CA PHE A 35 -17.33 -13.87 3.44
C PHE A 35 -16.55 -14.70 2.42
N ASP A 36 -16.89 -14.55 1.13
CA ASP A 36 -16.15 -15.22 0.06
C ASP A 36 -14.73 -14.65 -0.08
N SER A 37 -14.54 -13.35 0.17
CA SER A 37 -13.21 -12.74 0.28
C SER A 37 -12.40 -13.34 1.42
N LEU A 38 -12.98 -13.44 2.62
CA LEU A 38 -12.31 -14.04 3.78
C LEU A 38 -11.97 -15.52 3.56
N LYS A 39 -12.85 -16.29 2.92
CA LYS A 39 -12.59 -17.70 2.57
C LYS A 39 -11.51 -17.87 1.51
N SER A 40 -11.28 -16.86 0.70
CA SER A 40 -10.27 -16.88 -0.35
C SER A 40 -8.85 -16.74 0.19
N ILE A 41 -8.70 -16.28 1.46
CA ILE A 41 -7.39 -16.06 2.05
C ILE A 41 -6.58 -17.37 1.99
N THR A 42 -5.43 -17.28 1.36
CA THR A 42 -4.52 -18.40 1.16
C THR A 42 -3.15 -18.03 1.72
N LYS A 43 -2.64 -18.86 2.60
CA LYS A 43 -1.30 -18.71 3.17
C LYS A 43 -0.27 -19.26 2.17
N VAL A 44 0.66 -18.43 1.75
CA VAL A 44 1.78 -18.79 0.85
C VAL A 44 3.00 -19.21 1.66
N THR A 45 3.34 -18.38 2.66
CA THR A 45 4.36 -18.67 3.68
C THR A 45 3.80 -18.32 5.05
N ASP A 46 4.58 -18.50 6.11
CA ASP A 46 4.16 -18.10 7.47
C ASP A 46 3.91 -16.59 7.57
N ASP A 47 4.54 -15.80 6.70
CA ASP A 47 4.52 -14.34 6.74
C ASP A 47 3.93 -13.71 5.47
N TYR A 48 3.29 -14.51 4.59
CA TYR A 48 2.73 -13.98 3.36
C TYR A 48 1.42 -14.66 2.96
N TYR A 49 0.41 -13.83 2.66
CA TYR A 49 -0.95 -14.25 2.34
C TYR A 49 -1.41 -13.69 1.00
N LEU A 50 -2.45 -14.31 0.44
CA LEU A 50 -3.16 -13.87 -0.76
C LEU A 50 -4.65 -13.77 -0.44
N MET A 51 -5.36 -12.84 -1.08
CA MET A 51 -6.82 -12.70 -0.98
C MET A 51 -7.41 -12.26 -2.32
N ASP A 52 -8.44 -12.95 -2.77
CA ASP A 52 -9.32 -12.50 -3.86
C ASP A 52 -10.51 -11.75 -3.25
N TYR A 53 -10.47 -10.41 -3.32
CA TYR A 53 -11.46 -9.55 -2.73
C TYR A 53 -12.69 -9.46 -3.63
N LYS A 54 -13.73 -10.17 -3.28
CA LYS A 54 -14.96 -10.36 -4.08
C LYS A 54 -16.08 -9.37 -3.77
N TYR A 55 -15.74 -8.36 -3.03
CA TYR A 55 -16.66 -7.36 -2.58
C TYR A 55 -16.36 -6.01 -3.22
N ASN A 56 -17.38 -5.24 -3.56
CA ASN A 56 -17.18 -3.90 -4.09
C ASN A 56 -16.98 -2.91 -2.95
N TYR A 57 -15.79 -2.34 -2.82
CA TYR A 57 -15.54 -1.24 -1.88
C TYR A 57 -15.95 0.09 -2.53
N ASP A 58 -16.42 1.02 -1.72
CA ASP A 58 -16.93 2.32 -2.18
C ASP A 58 -15.84 3.39 -2.02
N LEU A 59 -14.91 3.41 -2.98
CA LEU A 59 -13.83 4.39 -2.99
C LEU A 59 -14.34 5.80 -3.26
N ASP A 60 -15.31 5.95 -4.17
CA ASP A 60 -15.83 7.26 -4.57
C ASP A 60 -16.43 8.00 -3.36
N THR A 61 -17.26 7.30 -2.57
CA THR A 61 -17.79 7.88 -1.33
C THR A 61 -16.69 8.19 -0.30
N LEU A 62 -15.63 7.37 -0.23
CA LEU A 62 -14.48 7.69 0.61
C LEU A 62 -13.81 8.99 0.17
N LEU A 63 -13.53 9.15 -1.12
CA LEU A 63 -12.86 10.33 -1.68
C LEU A 63 -13.70 11.61 -1.55
N GLU A 64 -15.03 11.48 -1.45
CA GLU A 64 -15.93 12.59 -1.15
C GLU A 64 -16.01 12.94 0.34
N SER A 65 -15.61 12.04 1.22
CA SER A 65 -15.69 12.20 2.67
C SER A 65 -14.51 13.02 3.20
N GLU A 66 -14.75 14.23 3.72
CA GLU A 66 -13.72 15.04 4.37
C GLU A 66 -13.05 14.31 5.54
N THR A 67 -13.81 13.57 6.34
CA THR A 67 -13.30 12.85 7.52
C THR A 67 -12.57 11.57 7.13
N GLY A 68 -13.12 10.79 6.19
CA GLY A 68 -12.57 9.50 5.78
C GLY A 68 -11.27 9.64 5.00
N ASN A 69 -11.08 10.75 4.31
CA ASN A 69 -9.98 10.95 3.38
C ASN A 69 -8.81 11.78 3.95
N SER A 70 -9.02 12.51 5.03
CA SER A 70 -8.04 13.45 5.58
C SER A 70 -7.12 12.84 6.63
N THR A 71 -7.43 11.68 7.18
CA THR A 71 -6.61 11.01 8.19
C THR A 71 -6.70 9.49 8.09
N THR A 72 -5.62 8.80 8.45
CA THR A 72 -5.62 7.31 8.51
C THR A 72 -6.67 6.76 9.46
N VAL A 73 -6.90 7.41 10.60
CA VAL A 73 -7.95 6.98 11.53
C VAL A 73 -9.32 7.14 10.88
N GLY A 74 -9.55 8.25 10.16
CA GLY A 74 -10.75 8.48 9.38
C GLY A 74 -10.94 7.40 8.31
N LEU A 75 -9.89 7.08 7.56
CA LEU A 75 -9.89 6.00 6.57
C LEU A 75 -10.24 4.64 7.19
N LEU A 76 -9.64 4.27 8.30
CA LEU A 76 -9.93 3.00 8.98
C LEU A 76 -11.36 2.97 9.52
N LEU A 77 -11.84 4.05 10.12
CA LEU A 77 -13.23 4.16 10.59
C LEU A 77 -14.22 4.08 9.43
N TYR A 78 -13.93 4.76 8.32
CA TYR A 78 -14.74 4.69 7.11
C TYR A 78 -14.79 3.25 6.57
N SER A 79 -13.64 2.59 6.43
CA SER A 79 -13.56 1.22 5.92
C SER A 79 -14.37 0.23 6.77
N VAL A 80 -14.29 0.37 8.10
CA VAL A 80 -15.12 -0.43 9.03
C VAL A 80 -16.59 -0.12 8.86
N ALA A 81 -16.95 1.17 8.74
CA ALA A 81 -18.34 1.60 8.55
C ALA A 81 -18.88 1.13 7.20
N ASP A 82 -18.11 1.23 6.12
CA ASP A 82 -18.51 0.75 4.80
C ASP A 82 -18.80 -0.75 4.82
N ILE A 83 -17.89 -1.57 5.33
CA ILE A 83 -18.09 -3.01 5.50
C ILE A 83 -19.38 -3.31 6.30
N PHE A 84 -19.61 -2.58 7.39
CA PHE A 84 -20.79 -2.75 8.23
C PHE A 84 -22.10 -2.32 7.53
N LEU A 85 -22.09 -1.16 6.85
CA LEU A 85 -23.25 -0.59 6.16
C LEU A 85 -23.70 -1.42 4.97
N GLN A 86 -22.74 -2.02 4.29
CA GLN A 86 -23.04 -2.88 3.16
C GLN A 86 -23.57 -4.24 3.60
N LEU A 87 -23.23 -4.70 4.79
CA LEU A 87 -23.89 -5.83 5.45
C LEU A 87 -25.36 -5.52 5.78
N ASN A 88 -25.74 -4.22 5.87
CA ASN A 88 -27.07 -3.80 6.24
C ASN A 88 -27.54 -2.55 5.47
N PRO A 89 -28.07 -2.70 4.25
CA PRO A 89 -28.57 -1.56 3.45
C PRO A 89 -29.61 -0.69 4.19
N GLY A 90 -30.36 -1.27 5.14
CA GLY A 90 -31.30 -0.53 5.99
C GLY A 90 -30.62 0.34 7.06
N ALA A 91 -29.44 -0.03 7.51
CA ALA A 91 -28.67 0.71 8.52
C ALA A 91 -28.05 2.00 7.96
N LYS A 92 -27.76 2.06 6.66
CA LYS A 92 -27.24 3.27 6.00
C LYS A 92 -28.12 4.49 6.29
N LYS A 93 -29.44 4.31 6.24
CA LYS A 93 -30.44 5.36 6.54
C LYS A 93 -30.54 5.70 8.02
N ILE A 94 -30.32 4.73 8.91
CA ILE A 94 -30.38 4.93 10.36
C ILE A 94 -29.11 5.61 10.86
N LEU A 95 -27.95 5.20 10.40
CA LEU A 95 -26.66 5.74 10.84
C LEU A 95 -26.38 7.14 10.29
N SER A 96 -26.80 7.44 9.05
CA SER A 96 -26.77 8.80 8.50
C SER A 96 -27.67 9.77 9.29
N ASN A 97 -28.77 9.28 9.85
CA ASN A 97 -29.67 10.08 10.69
C ASN A 97 -29.20 10.24 12.14
N LEU A 98 -28.29 9.38 12.61
CA LEU A 98 -27.82 9.41 14.00
C LEU A 98 -26.52 10.17 14.20
N GLY A 99 -25.82 10.58 13.13
CA GLY A 99 -24.52 11.28 13.22
C GLY A 99 -23.42 10.49 13.96
N LEU A 100 -23.70 9.24 14.33
CA LEU A 100 -22.93 8.49 15.31
C LEU A 100 -21.54 8.03 14.83
N PHE A 101 -21.27 8.01 13.52
CA PHE A 101 -19.99 7.54 12.98
C PHE A 101 -19.04 8.67 12.54
N PHE A 102 -19.52 9.89 12.41
CA PHE A 102 -18.74 10.98 11.81
C PHE A 102 -18.33 12.10 12.80
N ASP A 103 -18.70 11.96 14.08
CA ASP A 103 -18.40 12.97 15.11
C ASP A 103 -17.24 12.58 16.03
N ILE A 104 -16.47 11.56 15.62
CA ILE A 104 -15.20 11.23 16.29
C ILE A 104 -14.16 12.22 15.75
N ASP A 105 -13.54 13.00 16.64
CA ASP A 105 -12.40 13.85 16.31
C ASP A 105 -11.21 12.96 15.88
N SER A 106 -11.27 12.50 14.62
CA SER A 106 -10.26 11.65 14.00
C SER A 106 -8.91 12.34 13.99
N LYS A 107 -8.87 13.67 13.96
CA LYS A 107 -7.68 14.49 13.96
C LYS A 107 -6.97 14.43 15.32
N ALA A 108 -7.71 14.55 16.43
CA ALA A 108 -7.15 14.41 17.77
C ALA A 108 -6.61 12.99 18.03
N ILE A 109 -7.30 11.95 17.56
CA ILE A 109 -6.84 10.56 17.67
C ILE A 109 -5.61 10.33 16.79
N SER A 110 -5.59 10.85 15.57
CA SER A 110 -4.44 10.78 14.66
C SER A 110 -3.21 11.45 15.26
N GLU A 111 -3.35 12.62 15.90
CA GLU A 111 -2.24 13.27 16.61
C GLU A 111 -1.67 12.42 17.76
N ILE A 112 -2.53 11.72 18.49
CA ILE A 112 -2.10 10.82 19.56
C ILE A 112 -1.36 9.62 18.97
N VAL A 113 -1.91 9.01 17.92
CA VAL A 113 -1.28 7.87 17.21
C VAL A 113 0.05 8.30 16.61
N TYR A 114 0.09 9.45 15.96
CA TYR A 114 1.33 10.02 15.40
C TYR A 114 2.43 10.21 16.45
N LYS A 115 2.12 10.82 17.60
CA LYS A 115 3.10 10.97 18.70
C LYS A 115 3.65 9.66 19.21
N ILE A 116 2.89 8.58 19.05
CA ILE A 116 3.27 7.23 19.50
C ILE A 116 4.08 6.49 18.43
N THR A 117 3.83 6.76 17.13
CA THR A 117 4.40 6.03 15.99
C THR A 117 5.48 6.81 15.22
N LYS A 118 5.68 8.07 15.52
CA LYS A 118 6.59 9.01 14.84
C LYS A 118 8.06 8.54 14.67
N SER A 119 8.45 7.46 15.31
CA SER A 119 9.85 7.03 15.36
C SER A 119 10.10 5.70 14.64
N ILE A 120 9.18 5.20 13.83
CA ILE A 120 9.35 3.92 13.15
C ILE A 120 9.96 4.19 11.78
N GLY A 121 11.25 3.88 11.60
CA GLY A 121 11.92 3.99 10.31
C GLY A 121 11.44 2.90 9.34
N PHE A 122 11.31 3.26 8.06
CA PHE A 122 11.03 2.34 6.96
C PHE A 122 12.26 2.24 6.06
N GLY A 123 12.51 1.06 5.50
CA GLY A 123 13.38 0.90 4.35
C GLY A 123 12.54 0.63 3.11
N CYS A 124 12.95 1.08 1.98
CA CYS A 124 12.32 0.70 0.69
C CYS A 124 13.35 0.87 -0.44
N THR A 125 13.13 0.12 -1.51
CA THR A 125 13.85 0.33 -2.78
C THR A 125 12.84 0.15 -3.90
N THR A 126 12.81 1.07 -4.87
CA THR A 126 12.03 0.91 -6.10
C THR A 126 12.85 1.29 -7.31
N PHE A 127 12.56 0.68 -8.45
CA PHE A 127 13.05 1.10 -9.75
C PHE A 127 12.14 0.60 -10.87
N ASN A 128 12.17 1.29 -12.01
CA ASN A 128 11.62 0.77 -13.25
C ASN A 128 12.76 0.36 -14.20
N ALA A 129 12.48 -0.56 -15.11
CA ALA A 129 13.41 -0.97 -16.15
C ALA A 129 12.66 -1.52 -17.37
N ALA A 130 13.39 -1.80 -18.45
CA ALA A 130 12.85 -2.55 -19.59
C ALA A 130 13.57 -3.90 -19.70
N THR A 131 12.86 -4.95 -20.17
CA THR A 131 13.52 -6.21 -20.50
C THR A 131 14.25 -6.11 -21.83
N PRO A 132 15.17 -7.02 -22.15
CA PRO A 132 15.77 -7.11 -23.47
C PRO A 132 14.73 -7.33 -24.59
N SER A 133 13.59 -7.96 -24.30
CA SER A 133 12.44 -8.13 -25.21
C SER A 133 11.57 -6.89 -25.36
N GLY A 134 11.70 -5.92 -24.46
CA GLY A 134 10.97 -4.66 -24.49
C GLY A 134 9.86 -4.51 -23.46
N ASP A 135 9.55 -5.57 -22.67
CA ASP A 135 8.57 -5.49 -21.60
C ASP A 135 9.00 -4.45 -20.54
N LYS A 136 8.05 -3.87 -19.88
CA LYS A 136 8.24 -2.84 -18.88
C LYS A 136 8.11 -3.43 -17.49
N LEU A 137 9.07 -3.15 -16.65
CA LEU A 137 9.13 -3.67 -15.28
C LEU A 137 9.07 -2.53 -14.28
N PHE A 138 8.37 -2.79 -13.17
CA PHE A 138 8.46 -2.03 -11.95
C PHE A 138 8.83 -3.00 -10.82
N ALA A 139 9.85 -2.67 -10.05
CA ALA A 139 10.40 -3.55 -9.02
C ALA A 139 10.49 -2.84 -7.68
N ARG A 140 10.22 -3.58 -6.58
CA ARG A 140 10.18 -3.01 -5.23
C ARG A 140 10.61 -3.99 -4.15
N ASN A 141 11.39 -3.50 -3.15
CA ASN A 141 11.49 -4.01 -1.79
C ASN A 141 10.63 -3.17 -0.86
N TYR A 142 9.87 -3.82 0.00
CA TYR A 142 9.20 -3.19 1.13
C TYR A 142 9.84 -3.68 2.43
N ASP A 143 10.52 -2.78 3.11
CA ASP A 143 11.26 -3.07 4.32
C ASP A 143 10.56 -2.40 5.51
N TYR A 144 10.21 -3.20 6.51
CA TYR A 144 9.47 -2.71 7.67
C TYR A 144 9.70 -3.59 8.90
N LEU A 145 8.99 -3.27 9.99
CA LEU A 145 8.95 -4.10 11.18
C LEU A 145 8.34 -5.46 10.86
N ASP A 146 8.87 -6.51 11.48
CA ASP A 146 8.44 -7.89 11.30
C ASP A 146 6.91 -8.05 11.44
N SER A 147 6.28 -8.32 10.32
CA SER A 147 4.83 -8.52 10.17
C SER A 147 4.50 -9.19 8.84
N PRO A 148 3.39 -9.93 8.75
CA PRO A 148 3.00 -10.54 7.49
C PRO A 148 2.53 -9.50 6.47
N GLY A 149 2.73 -9.84 5.19
CA GLY A 149 2.15 -9.15 4.03
C GLY A 149 0.95 -9.89 3.47
N ILE A 150 0.06 -9.18 2.78
CA ILE A 150 -1.04 -9.77 2.01
C ILE A 150 -1.16 -9.10 0.64
N THR A 151 -1.16 -9.90 -0.43
CA THR A 151 -1.52 -9.43 -1.77
C THR A 151 -3.01 -9.64 -1.99
N VAL A 152 -3.69 -8.59 -2.43
CA VAL A 152 -5.13 -8.54 -2.62
C VAL A 152 -5.46 -8.25 -4.07
N TRP A 153 -6.22 -9.13 -4.71
CA TRP A 153 -6.88 -8.86 -6.00
C TRP A 153 -8.16 -8.11 -5.75
N THR A 154 -8.39 -7.03 -6.48
CA THR A 154 -9.62 -6.22 -6.41
C THR A 154 -10.23 -6.04 -7.78
N HIS A 155 -11.57 -5.97 -7.82
CA HIS A 155 -12.37 -5.86 -9.04
C HIS A 155 -13.50 -4.84 -8.79
N PRO A 156 -13.19 -3.54 -8.60
CA PRO A 156 -14.20 -2.53 -8.34
C PRO A 156 -15.13 -2.33 -9.56
N GLU A 157 -16.41 -2.03 -9.31
CA GLU A 157 -17.39 -1.82 -10.39
C GLU A 157 -17.07 -0.61 -11.26
N ASN A 158 -16.52 0.45 -10.64
CA ASN A 158 -16.24 1.73 -11.30
C ASN A 158 -14.74 2.00 -11.46
N GLY A 159 -13.89 0.95 -11.47
CA GLY A 159 -12.43 1.11 -11.57
C GLY A 159 -11.77 -0.07 -12.23
N TYR A 160 -10.45 0.00 -12.38
CA TYR A 160 -9.65 -1.06 -12.95
C TYR A 160 -9.44 -2.20 -11.96
N ALA A 161 -9.49 -3.43 -12.45
CA ALA A 161 -9.02 -4.57 -11.68
C ALA A 161 -7.53 -4.39 -11.35
N SER A 162 -7.14 -4.77 -10.14
CA SER A 162 -5.74 -4.60 -9.71
C SER A 162 -5.31 -5.65 -8.70
N VAL A 163 -4.01 -5.75 -8.50
CA VAL A 163 -3.39 -6.36 -7.33
C VAL A 163 -2.71 -5.27 -6.51
N SER A 164 -2.80 -5.38 -5.20
CA SER A 164 -2.10 -4.49 -4.30
C SER A 164 -1.57 -5.25 -3.08
N THR A 165 -0.43 -4.84 -2.53
CA THR A 165 0.12 -5.46 -1.34
C THR A 165 -0.01 -4.53 -0.15
N VAL A 166 -0.30 -5.13 1.00
CA VAL A 166 -0.58 -4.46 2.27
C VAL A 166 0.28 -5.06 3.37
N SER A 167 0.89 -4.22 4.18
CA SER A 167 1.49 -4.66 5.43
C SER A 167 0.39 -4.86 6.47
N LEU A 168 0.22 -6.09 6.92
CA LEU A 168 -0.77 -6.43 7.94
C LEU A 168 -0.43 -5.84 9.31
N TYR A 169 0.78 -5.26 9.47
CA TYR A 169 1.14 -4.45 10.63
C TYR A 169 0.11 -3.36 10.91
N PHE A 170 -0.36 -2.67 9.88
CA PHE A 170 -1.33 -1.59 9.98
C PHE A 170 -2.70 -2.03 10.51
N LEU A 171 -2.98 -3.33 10.44
CA LEU A 171 -4.18 -3.96 11.01
C LEU A 171 -3.89 -4.65 12.35
N GLY A 172 -2.67 -4.50 12.90
CA GLY A 172 -2.25 -5.05 14.18
C GLY A 172 -1.87 -6.52 14.16
N TYR A 173 -1.74 -7.12 12.99
CA TYR A 173 -1.24 -8.49 12.86
C TYR A 173 0.27 -8.58 13.14
N GLY A 174 0.70 -9.78 13.47
CA GLY A 174 2.09 -10.14 13.72
C GLY A 174 2.26 -10.93 15.03
N GLY A 175 3.35 -11.67 15.14
CA GLY A 175 3.57 -12.62 16.23
C GLY A 175 2.48 -13.71 16.26
N ALA A 176 1.77 -13.85 17.36
CA ALA A 176 0.70 -14.86 17.52
C ALA A 176 -0.68 -14.41 17.01
N PHE A 177 -0.82 -13.22 16.43
CA PHE A 177 -2.09 -12.74 15.86
C PHE A 177 -1.96 -12.69 14.35
N LEU A 178 -2.47 -13.70 13.68
CA LEU A 178 -2.39 -13.92 12.23
C LEU A 178 -3.79 -14.15 11.66
N PRO A 179 -4.04 -13.90 10.35
CA PRO A 179 -5.33 -14.13 9.71
C PRO A 179 -5.50 -15.62 9.32
N GLU A 180 -5.59 -16.50 10.33
CA GLU A 180 -5.59 -17.96 10.14
C GLU A 180 -6.99 -18.57 10.15
N ASP A 181 -7.96 -17.87 10.70
CA ASP A 181 -9.36 -18.30 10.73
C ASP A 181 -10.30 -17.12 10.43
N LEU A 182 -11.59 -17.40 10.29
CA LEU A 182 -12.59 -16.41 9.91
C LEU A 182 -12.64 -15.21 10.89
N LEU A 183 -12.49 -15.46 12.19
CA LEU A 183 -12.56 -14.43 13.22
C LEU A 183 -11.32 -13.56 13.22
N THR A 184 -10.15 -14.17 13.09
CA THR A 184 -8.89 -13.46 13.03
C THR A 184 -8.67 -12.74 11.70
N SER A 185 -9.29 -13.22 10.61
CA SER A 185 -9.12 -12.63 9.26
C SER A 185 -9.99 -11.41 8.98
N ILE A 186 -10.98 -11.10 9.83
CA ILE A 186 -12.01 -10.09 9.47
C ILE A 186 -11.42 -8.70 9.19
N LEU A 187 -10.33 -8.32 9.85
CA LEU A 187 -9.68 -7.02 9.62
C LEU A 187 -9.02 -6.93 8.23
N THR A 188 -8.74 -8.06 7.58
CA THR A 188 -8.19 -8.04 6.21
C THR A 188 -9.18 -7.49 5.18
N LEU A 189 -10.48 -7.41 5.51
CA LEU A 189 -11.46 -6.73 4.66
C LEU A 189 -11.15 -5.23 4.48
N ILE A 190 -10.32 -4.65 5.33
CA ILE A 190 -9.85 -3.26 5.22
C ILE A 190 -8.69 -3.15 4.21
N ALA A 191 -8.04 -4.25 3.85
CA ALA A 191 -6.83 -4.24 3.03
C ALA A 191 -6.95 -3.46 1.71
N PRO A 192 -8.06 -3.48 0.94
CA PRO A 192 -8.19 -2.68 -0.28
C PRO A 192 -7.98 -1.18 -0.08
N TYR A 193 -8.27 -0.65 1.11
CA TYR A 193 -8.16 0.78 1.42
C TYR A 193 -6.77 1.23 1.87
N ILE A 194 -5.86 0.28 2.15
CA ILE A 194 -4.54 0.59 2.70
C ILE A 194 -3.37 -0.03 1.91
N PRO A 195 -3.40 0.00 0.56
CA PRO A 195 -2.29 -0.51 -0.24
C PRO A 195 -1.03 0.32 -0.03
N VAL A 196 0.13 -0.34 -0.13
CA VAL A 196 1.44 0.33 -0.15
C VAL A 196 2.17 0.18 -1.48
N ASP A 197 1.74 -0.75 -2.29
CA ASP A 197 2.12 -0.91 -3.70
C ASP A 197 1.05 -1.69 -4.48
N GLY A 198 1.19 -1.71 -5.79
CA GLY A 198 0.30 -2.51 -6.63
C GLY A 198 0.51 -2.28 -8.12
N MET A 199 -0.25 -3.06 -8.90
CA MET A 199 -0.36 -2.93 -10.35
C MET A 199 -1.81 -3.16 -10.79
N ASN A 200 -2.32 -2.34 -11.72
CA ASN A 200 -3.66 -2.52 -12.26
C ASN A 200 -3.66 -3.22 -13.64
N GLU A 201 -4.84 -3.56 -14.14
CA GLU A 201 -5.03 -4.26 -15.41
C GLU A 201 -4.55 -3.47 -16.65
N LYS A 202 -4.36 -2.17 -16.51
CA LYS A 202 -3.77 -1.33 -17.58
C LYS A 202 -2.25 -1.44 -17.59
N GLY A 203 -1.66 -2.02 -16.55
CA GLY A 203 -0.22 -2.16 -16.37
C GLY A 203 0.42 -0.91 -15.80
N LEU A 204 -0.34 -0.13 -15.03
CA LEU A 204 0.22 0.93 -14.20
C LEU A 204 0.57 0.35 -12.84
N SER A 205 1.81 0.54 -12.42
CA SER A 205 2.32 0.18 -11.09
C SER A 205 2.66 1.41 -10.27
N ILE A 206 2.46 1.31 -8.96
CA ILE A 206 2.79 2.36 -7.99
C ILE A 206 3.37 1.73 -6.72
N GLY A 207 4.32 2.41 -6.09
CA GLY A 207 4.84 2.05 -4.77
C GLY A 207 5.20 3.30 -3.97
N VAL A 208 4.89 3.29 -2.67
CA VAL A 208 5.24 4.36 -1.73
C VAL A 208 6.52 4.03 -1.00
N LEU A 209 7.34 5.06 -0.73
CA LEU A 209 8.54 4.98 0.08
C LEU A 209 8.52 6.13 1.10
N GLU A 210 8.97 5.86 2.32
CA GLU A 210 9.06 6.88 3.36
C GLU A 210 10.29 7.78 3.16
N LEU A 211 10.11 9.04 3.55
CA LEU A 211 11.15 10.05 3.67
C LEU A 211 11.23 10.50 5.13
N GLU A 212 12.43 10.48 5.72
CA GLU A 212 12.62 10.78 7.14
C GLU A 212 12.43 12.27 7.43
N THR A 213 13.14 13.12 6.68
CA THR A 213 13.17 14.58 6.87
C THR A 213 13.46 15.30 5.54
N PRO A 214 13.10 16.58 5.41
CA PRO A 214 12.18 17.33 6.24
C PRO A 214 10.73 16.89 6.04
N GLU A 215 9.93 16.98 7.10
CA GLU A 215 8.50 16.79 6.96
C GLU A 215 7.92 17.92 6.09
N THR A 216 7.17 17.57 5.07
CA THR A 216 6.51 18.55 4.21
C THR A 216 5.01 18.51 4.42
N PHE A 217 4.40 19.68 4.40
CA PHE A 217 2.97 19.85 4.53
C PHE A 217 2.48 20.77 3.41
N ILE A 218 1.53 20.29 2.63
CA ILE A 218 0.86 21.10 1.62
C ILE A 218 -0.59 21.26 2.05
N GLN A 219 -1.00 22.50 2.18
CA GLN A 219 -2.38 22.85 2.49
C GLN A 219 -2.80 23.99 1.58
N THR A 220 -3.64 23.66 0.62
CA THR A 220 -4.27 24.61 -0.29
C THR A 220 -5.81 24.56 -0.09
N ASP A 221 -6.57 24.87 -1.11
CA ASP A 221 -8.02 24.73 -1.15
C ASP A 221 -8.50 23.41 -1.80
N LYS A 222 -7.56 22.50 -2.08
CA LYS A 222 -7.88 21.16 -2.60
C LYS A 222 -8.36 20.24 -1.47
N LYS A 223 -8.96 19.12 -1.87
CA LYS A 223 -9.35 18.07 -0.93
C LYS A 223 -8.11 17.36 -0.37
N ASP A 224 -8.15 17.07 0.92
CA ASP A 224 -7.12 16.25 1.56
C ASP A 224 -7.21 14.79 1.11
N ILE A 225 -6.07 14.12 0.99
CA ILE A 225 -5.99 12.69 0.76
C ILE A 225 -4.88 12.05 1.58
N THR A 226 -5.08 10.82 2.03
CA THR A 226 -4.06 10.04 2.73
C THR A 226 -3.21 9.23 1.76
N THR A 227 -2.01 8.86 2.21
CA THR A 227 -1.03 8.07 1.44
C THR A 227 -1.62 6.81 0.82
N THR A 228 -2.39 6.04 1.58
CA THR A 228 -2.94 4.78 1.05
C THR A 228 -4.16 5.00 0.18
N ALA A 229 -4.96 6.03 0.46
CA ALA A 229 -6.12 6.38 -0.35
C ALA A 229 -5.71 6.87 -1.76
N ILE A 230 -4.63 7.67 -1.88
CA ILE A 230 -4.14 8.09 -3.20
C ILE A 230 -3.63 6.90 -4.03
N ILE A 231 -2.94 5.93 -3.39
CA ILE A 231 -2.48 4.72 -4.09
C ILE A 231 -3.68 3.93 -4.62
N ARG A 232 -4.74 3.79 -3.79
CA ARG A 232 -5.96 3.10 -4.24
C ARG A 232 -6.64 3.85 -5.38
N ASN A 233 -6.75 5.18 -5.29
CA ASN A 233 -7.32 6.02 -6.34
C ASN A 233 -6.57 5.88 -7.67
N VAL A 234 -5.24 5.92 -7.63
CA VAL A 234 -4.38 5.71 -8.80
C VAL A 234 -4.58 4.32 -9.40
N LEU A 235 -4.60 3.27 -8.57
CA LEU A 235 -4.80 1.90 -9.07
C LEU A 235 -6.18 1.69 -9.70
N ASP A 236 -7.21 2.36 -9.20
CA ASP A 236 -8.57 2.22 -9.72
C ASP A 236 -8.83 3.06 -10.98
N HIS A 237 -8.15 4.21 -11.15
CA HIS A 237 -8.57 5.18 -12.14
C HIS A 237 -7.49 5.60 -13.15
N ALA A 238 -6.20 5.37 -12.88
CA ALA A 238 -5.14 5.75 -13.82
C ALA A 238 -4.67 4.56 -14.68
N ALA A 239 -4.64 4.75 -15.99
CA ALA A 239 -4.06 3.79 -16.93
C ALA A 239 -2.60 4.15 -17.30
N THR A 240 -2.23 5.43 -17.16
CA THR A 240 -0.93 5.98 -17.55
C THR A 240 -0.31 6.78 -16.42
N VAL A 241 1.01 6.99 -16.51
CA VAL A 241 1.74 7.83 -15.55
C VAL A 241 1.19 9.26 -15.53
N GLU A 242 0.78 9.82 -16.69
CA GLU A 242 0.21 11.17 -16.74
C GLU A 242 -1.14 11.26 -16.01
N GLU A 243 -2.04 10.29 -16.21
CA GLU A 243 -3.31 10.23 -15.49
C GLU A 243 -3.08 10.09 -13.97
N ALA A 244 -2.09 9.30 -13.56
CA ALA A 244 -1.72 9.19 -12.15
C ALA A 244 -1.19 10.52 -11.59
N VAL A 245 -0.35 11.24 -12.35
CA VAL A 245 0.14 12.58 -11.95
C VAL A 245 -1.02 13.56 -11.82
N GLU A 246 -1.99 13.55 -12.74
CA GLU A 246 -3.19 14.39 -12.66
C GLU A 246 -3.97 14.11 -11.36
N ILE A 247 -4.17 12.84 -11.00
CA ILE A 247 -4.79 12.47 -9.73
C ILE A 247 -4.01 13.04 -8.53
N PHE A 248 -2.68 12.91 -8.50
CA PHE A 248 -1.87 13.49 -7.42
C PHE A 248 -2.00 15.02 -7.33
N MET A 249 -2.18 15.69 -8.46
CA MET A 249 -2.32 17.15 -8.52
C MET A 249 -3.71 17.66 -8.09
N GLU A 250 -4.71 16.80 -7.97
CA GLU A 250 -6.07 17.17 -7.52
C GLU A 250 -6.21 17.30 -6.01
N TYR A 251 -5.26 16.77 -5.23
CA TYR A 251 -5.36 16.66 -3.78
C TYR A 251 -4.22 17.34 -3.04
N ASP A 252 -4.49 17.74 -1.81
CA ASP A 252 -3.49 18.06 -0.81
C ASP A 252 -3.10 16.77 -0.07
N MET A 253 -1.86 16.35 -0.22
CA MET A 253 -1.38 15.12 0.39
C MET A 253 -1.13 15.32 1.87
N HIS A 254 -1.74 14.46 2.66
CA HIS A 254 -1.46 14.33 4.08
C HIS A 254 -0.73 13.01 4.33
N ASP A 255 0.10 12.98 5.37
CA ASP A 255 0.77 11.75 5.72
C ASP A 255 -0.21 10.68 6.24
N PHE A 256 0.31 9.47 6.45
CA PHE A 256 -0.48 8.35 6.95
C PHE A 256 -1.17 8.64 8.30
N LEU A 257 -0.63 9.54 9.10
CA LEU A 257 -1.13 9.85 10.44
C LEU A 257 -1.80 11.23 10.56
N GLY A 258 -1.94 11.92 9.43
CA GLY A 258 -2.70 13.16 9.31
C GLY A 258 -1.91 14.39 9.68
N GLY A 259 -1.41 15.07 8.70
CA GLY A 259 -0.92 16.43 8.81
C GLY A 259 0.45 16.74 8.23
N LYS A 260 1.26 15.73 7.86
CA LYS A 260 2.57 15.94 7.25
C LYS A 260 2.87 14.84 6.25
N CYS A 261 3.29 15.21 5.06
CA CYS A 261 3.73 14.26 4.06
C CYS A 261 5.21 13.92 4.25
N THR A 262 5.51 12.66 4.48
CA THR A 262 6.86 12.13 4.63
C THR A 262 7.13 11.00 3.64
N TYR A 263 6.47 11.04 2.49
CA TYR A 263 6.54 9.97 1.50
C TYR A 263 6.83 10.51 0.11
N HIS A 264 7.44 9.66 -0.72
CA HIS A 264 7.40 9.82 -2.15
C HIS A 264 6.84 8.56 -2.83
N TYR A 265 6.43 8.71 -4.08
CA TYR A 265 5.74 7.66 -4.81
C TYR A 265 6.42 7.47 -6.15
N GLN A 266 6.84 6.25 -6.46
CA GLN A 266 7.27 5.92 -7.81
C GLN A 266 6.12 5.24 -8.56
N ILE A 267 5.89 5.70 -9.80
CA ILE A 267 4.84 5.24 -10.70
C ILE A 267 5.49 4.83 -12.01
N ALA A 268 5.05 3.73 -12.61
CA ALA A 268 5.48 3.30 -13.95
C ALA A 268 4.32 2.64 -14.69
N ASP A 269 4.26 2.76 -16.01
CA ASP A 269 3.19 2.21 -16.83
C ASP A 269 3.66 1.25 -17.94
N ALA A 270 2.71 0.66 -18.65
CA ALA A 270 2.97 -0.29 -19.74
C ALA A 270 3.66 0.33 -20.97
N SER A 271 3.66 1.64 -21.12
CA SER A 271 4.42 2.33 -22.17
C SER A 271 5.91 2.40 -21.85
N GLY A 272 6.25 2.35 -20.55
CA GLY A 272 7.58 2.54 -19.99
C GLY A 272 7.84 3.94 -19.46
N GLU A 273 6.83 4.82 -19.49
CA GLU A 273 6.87 6.08 -18.77
C GLU A 273 6.96 5.82 -17.26
N THR A 274 7.63 6.72 -16.57
CA THR A 274 7.79 6.65 -15.10
C THR A 274 7.90 8.04 -14.51
N ALA A 275 7.47 8.18 -13.27
CA ALA A 275 7.61 9.40 -12.48
C ALA A 275 7.85 9.08 -11.01
N ILE A 276 8.48 10.00 -10.29
CA ILE A 276 8.48 10.04 -8.84
C ILE A 276 7.79 11.33 -8.41
N ILE A 277 6.83 11.21 -7.50
CA ILE A 277 6.11 12.32 -6.90
C ILE A 277 6.71 12.59 -5.53
N GLU A 278 7.16 13.81 -5.29
CA GLU A 278 7.65 14.31 -4.01
C GLU A 278 6.92 15.61 -3.63
N TYR A 279 6.83 15.88 -2.35
CA TYR A 279 6.19 17.09 -1.82
C TYR A 279 7.25 17.97 -1.18
N ALA A 280 8.06 18.59 -2.02
CA ALA A 280 9.22 19.38 -1.63
C ALA A 280 8.93 20.87 -1.64
N ASN A 281 9.45 21.60 -0.65
CA ASN A 281 9.38 23.07 -0.58
C ASN A 281 7.95 23.65 -0.64
N GLY A 282 6.95 22.88 -0.15
CA GLY A 282 5.55 23.27 -0.15
C GLY A 282 4.83 23.09 -1.48
N GLU A 283 5.43 22.34 -2.42
CA GLU A 283 4.88 22.08 -3.74
C GLU A 283 4.96 20.59 -4.09
N THR A 284 4.03 20.13 -4.92
CA THR A 284 4.10 18.79 -5.52
C THR A 284 5.11 18.82 -6.65
N THR A 285 6.18 18.05 -6.50
CA THR A 285 7.26 17.92 -7.48
C THR A 285 7.14 16.60 -8.23
N VAL A 286 7.21 16.66 -9.57
CA VAL A 286 7.18 15.49 -10.45
C VAL A 286 8.57 15.29 -11.06
N LEU A 287 9.25 14.27 -10.62
CA LEU A 287 10.56 13.89 -11.15
C LEU A 287 10.39 12.95 -12.34
N ARG A 288 11.13 13.22 -13.39
CA ARG A 288 11.13 12.41 -14.63
C ARG A 288 12.52 11.82 -14.87
N PRO A 289 12.61 10.66 -15.56
CA PRO A 289 13.88 10.03 -15.83
C PRO A 289 14.72 10.89 -16.82
N ASP A 290 16.01 10.67 -16.79
CA ASP A 290 16.92 11.13 -17.81
C ASP A 290 16.82 10.24 -19.08
N LYS A 291 17.86 10.27 -19.91
CA LYS A 291 17.93 9.47 -21.15
C LYS A 291 17.95 7.96 -20.93
N SER A 292 18.17 7.50 -19.70
CA SER A 292 18.11 6.06 -19.35
C SER A 292 16.69 5.52 -19.41
N GLY A 293 15.68 6.39 -19.19
CA GLY A 293 14.28 6.02 -19.04
C GLY A 293 13.99 5.32 -17.71
N THR A 294 14.94 5.35 -16.75
CA THR A 294 14.85 4.67 -15.47
C THR A 294 14.93 5.67 -14.32
N LEU A 295 14.07 5.50 -13.34
CA LEU A 295 14.16 6.12 -12.02
C LEU A 295 14.42 5.05 -10.97
N ILE A 296 15.12 5.45 -9.94
CA ILE A 296 15.40 4.64 -8.74
C ILE A 296 15.05 5.50 -7.55
N ALA A 297 14.39 4.93 -6.56
CA ALA A 297 14.13 5.59 -5.29
C ALA A 297 14.43 4.67 -4.11
N THR A 298 14.88 5.28 -3.02
CA THR A 298 15.01 4.67 -1.70
C THR A 298 14.41 5.63 -0.66
N ASN A 299 15.01 5.84 0.48
CA ASN A 299 14.41 6.63 1.57
C ASN A 299 15.14 7.96 1.77
N PHE A 300 15.47 8.66 0.68
CA PHE A 300 16.01 10.02 0.71
C PHE A 300 15.43 10.86 -0.44
N TRP A 301 15.43 12.18 -0.27
CA TRP A 301 14.89 13.12 -1.25
C TRP A 301 15.73 13.14 -2.53
N LEU A 302 15.04 13.02 -3.66
CA LEU A 302 15.66 13.15 -4.99
C LEU A 302 15.53 14.59 -5.52
N THR A 303 14.59 15.38 -5.01
CA THR A 303 14.43 16.80 -5.35
C THR A 303 15.65 17.59 -4.87
N LYS A 304 16.31 18.28 -5.81
CA LYS A 304 17.51 19.06 -5.52
C LYS A 304 17.22 20.23 -4.56
N GLY A 305 18.13 20.44 -3.63
CA GLY A 305 18.06 21.58 -2.69
C GLY A 305 17.21 21.33 -1.45
N VAL A 306 16.67 20.13 -1.29
CA VAL A 306 16.10 19.67 -0.03
C VAL A 306 17.25 19.25 0.90
N ASP A 307 17.28 19.76 2.11
CA ASP A 307 18.23 19.35 3.15
C ASP A 307 17.70 18.07 3.82
N ASP A 308 18.39 16.97 3.62
CA ASP A 308 17.98 15.64 4.07
C ASP A 308 19.12 14.94 4.85
N PRO A 309 19.43 15.43 6.06
CA PRO A 309 20.53 14.89 6.85
C PRO A 309 20.29 13.46 7.36
N ASP A 310 19.03 13.06 7.46
CA ASP A 310 18.60 11.79 8.03
C ASP A 310 18.13 10.79 6.96
N GLY A 311 18.23 11.16 5.68
CA GLY A 311 17.83 10.31 4.55
C GLY A 311 18.59 8.98 4.53
N LEU A 312 17.89 7.89 4.23
CA LEU A 312 18.39 6.53 4.29
C LEU A 312 18.47 5.87 2.91
N GLY A 313 19.33 4.88 2.78
CA GLY A 313 19.36 3.99 1.62
C GLY A 313 20.14 4.49 0.42
N GLN A 314 21.07 5.44 0.60
CA GLN A 314 22.00 5.86 -0.46
C GLN A 314 22.82 4.67 -0.99
N ASP A 315 23.24 3.77 -0.11
CA ASP A 315 23.96 2.53 -0.44
C ASP A 315 23.12 1.58 -1.31
N ARG A 316 21.82 1.44 -1.00
CA ARG A 316 20.86 0.66 -1.79
C ARG A 316 20.58 1.31 -3.14
N TYR A 317 20.44 2.63 -3.18
CA TYR A 317 20.32 3.40 -4.41
C TYR A 317 21.53 3.18 -5.33
N GLU A 318 22.75 3.37 -4.82
CA GLU A 318 24.00 3.20 -5.58
C GLU A 318 24.17 1.76 -6.08
N THR A 319 23.80 0.76 -5.26
CA THR A 319 23.84 -0.66 -5.62
C THR A 319 22.88 -0.94 -6.78
N ALA A 320 21.61 -0.51 -6.67
CA ALA A 320 20.64 -0.68 -7.75
C ALA A 320 21.07 0.04 -9.03
N GLN A 321 21.54 1.28 -8.90
CA GLN A 321 22.00 2.08 -10.04
C GLN A 321 23.17 1.40 -10.76
N LYS A 322 24.17 0.93 -10.03
CA LYS A 322 25.33 0.22 -10.60
C LYS A 322 24.89 -1.02 -11.37
N MET A 323 24.07 -1.87 -10.77
CA MET A 323 23.61 -3.11 -11.41
C MET A 323 22.77 -2.86 -12.65
N LEU A 324 21.91 -1.83 -12.63
CA LEU A 324 21.14 -1.39 -13.79
C LEU A 324 22.03 -0.83 -14.91
N MET A 325 23.01 -0.01 -14.55
CA MET A 325 23.98 0.55 -15.51
C MET A 325 24.81 -0.54 -16.20
N GLU A 326 25.28 -1.56 -15.47
CA GLU A 326 26.04 -2.71 -16.00
C GLU A 326 25.24 -3.48 -17.07
N LYS A 327 23.90 -3.42 -17.02
CA LYS A 327 22.97 -4.02 -17.97
C LYS A 327 22.39 -3.02 -18.98
N ASN A 328 22.92 -1.78 -19.02
CA ASN A 328 22.37 -0.69 -19.83
C ASN A 328 20.86 -0.46 -19.60
N TYR A 329 20.43 -0.56 -18.34
CA TYR A 329 19.03 -0.41 -17.90
C TYR A 329 18.04 -1.38 -18.59
N ARG A 330 18.55 -2.54 -19.08
CA ARG A 330 17.75 -3.61 -19.66
C ARG A 330 18.02 -4.91 -18.91
N VAL A 331 17.04 -5.30 -18.12
CA VAL A 331 17.16 -6.41 -17.18
C VAL A 331 15.99 -7.39 -17.38
N SER A 332 16.26 -8.69 -17.28
CA SER A 332 15.19 -9.68 -17.18
C SER A 332 14.45 -9.54 -15.85
N GLU A 333 13.25 -10.15 -15.71
CA GLU A 333 12.55 -10.22 -14.42
C GLU A 333 13.46 -10.84 -13.34
N LYS A 334 14.25 -11.87 -13.69
CA LYS A 334 15.21 -12.49 -12.76
C LYS A 334 16.35 -11.53 -12.39
N ASP A 335 16.89 -10.76 -13.34
CA ASP A 335 17.89 -9.73 -13.03
C ASP A 335 17.28 -8.64 -12.12
N ALA A 336 16.04 -8.24 -12.36
CA ALA A 336 15.35 -7.28 -11.48
C ALA A 336 15.20 -7.84 -10.05
N MET A 337 14.80 -9.10 -9.90
CA MET A 337 14.74 -9.75 -8.60
C MET A 337 16.14 -9.88 -7.94
N ASN A 338 17.19 -10.11 -8.72
CA ASN A 338 18.56 -10.13 -8.20
C ASN A 338 19.01 -8.75 -7.71
N ILE A 339 18.56 -7.66 -8.35
CA ILE A 339 18.82 -6.29 -7.86
C ILE A 339 18.08 -6.07 -6.53
N LEU A 340 16.83 -6.51 -6.42
CA LEU A 340 16.08 -6.46 -5.16
C LEU A 340 16.77 -7.29 -4.07
N ASN A 341 17.30 -8.47 -4.42
CA ASN A 341 18.11 -9.26 -3.48
C ASN A 341 19.38 -8.52 -3.02
N ALA A 342 20.05 -7.80 -3.92
CA ALA A 342 21.25 -7.03 -3.57
C ALA A 342 20.95 -5.78 -2.71
N THR A 343 19.69 -5.34 -2.65
CA THR A 343 19.25 -4.14 -1.93
C THR A 343 18.25 -4.42 -0.79
N HIS A 344 18.06 -5.70 -0.43
CA HIS A 344 17.18 -6.07 0.68
C HIS A 344 17.81 -5.73 2.04
N LEU A 345 16.98 -5.65 3.05
CA LEU A 345 17.38 -5.52 4.44
C LEU A 345 17.09 -6.81 5.21
N GLU A 346 18.05 -7.24 6.02
CA GLU A 346 17.89 -8.35 6.95
C GLU A 346 18.26 -7.86 8.36
N ASN A 347 17.26 -7.73 9.23
CA ASN A 347 17.42 -7.28 10.62
C ASN A 347 18.27 -5.99 10.76
N ALA A 348 18.06 -5.05 9.84
CA ALA A 348 18.78 -3.78 9.84
C ALA A 348 18.23 -2.84 10.93
N ASP A 349 19.13 -2.20 11.68
CA ASP A 349 18.75 -1.15 12.62
C ASP A 349 18.56 0.17 11.85
N LEU A 350 17.31 0.62 11.75
CA LEU A 350 16.94 1.92 11.21
C LEU A 350 16.44 2.79 12.36
N HIS A 351 17.29 3.70 12.83
CA HIS A 351 16.98 4.62 13.95
C HIS A 351 16.45 3.92 15.22
N GLY A 352 17.00 2.75 15.56
CA GLY A 352 16.61 1.96 16.74
C GLY A 352 15.45 1.00 16.51
N TYR A 353 14.98 0.85 15.28
CA TYR A 353 13.97 -0.14 14.85
C TYR A 353 14.61 -1.19 13.97
N ILE A 354 14.36 -2.45 14.31
CA ILE A 354 14.84 -3.57 13.50
C ILE A 354 13.87 -3.80 12.36
N CYS A 355 14.32 -3.49 11.15
CA CYS A 355 13.56 -3.62 9.92
C CYS A 355 14.12 -4.73 9.05
N THR A 356 13.24 -5.38 8.31
CA THR A 356 13.59 -6.42 7.36
C THR A 356 12.73 -6.30 6.11
N THR A 357 13.20 -6.82 4.99
CA THR A 357 12.41 -6.88 3.75
C THR A 357 11.28 -7.89 3.91
N LEU A 358 10.04 -7.41 4.00
CA LEU A 358 8.85 -8.25 4.16
C LEU A 358 8.43 -8.90 2.85
N TRP A 359 8.59 -8.18 1.75
CA TRP A 359 8.45 -8.74 0.39
C TRP A 359 9.27 -7.96 -0.62
N SER A 360 9.67 -8.68 -1.66
CA SER A 360 10.20 -8.14 -2.89
C SER A 360 9.27 -8.49 -4.03
N VAL A 361 8.92 -7.54 -4.89
CA VAL A 361 8.02 -7.77 -6.01
C VAL A 361 8.57 -7.17 -7.30
N VAL A 362 8.45 -7.91 -8.39
CA VAL A 362 8.68 -7.45 -9.76
C VAL A 362 7.36 -7.53 -10.51
N TYR A 363 6.79 -6.39 -10.83
CA TYR A 363 5.62 -6.24 -11.70
C TYR A 363 6.09 -6.14 -13.16
N ASN A 364 5.56 -6.99 -14.03
CA ASN A 364 5.67 -6.85 -15.47
C ASN A 364 4.45 -6.08 -15.99
N ASN A 365 4.64 -4.77 -16.18
CA ASN A 365 3.57 -3.84 -16.60
C ASN A 365 3.04 -4.17 -17.99
N THR A 366 3.81 -4.90 -18.83
CA THR A 366 3.40 -5.31 -20.16
C THR A 366 2.53 -6.56 -20.14
N SER A 367 2.93 -7.62 -19.43
CA SER A 367 2.19 -8.88 -19.36
C SER A 367 1.09 -8.90 -18.29
N ARG A 368 1.11 -7.99 -17.31
CA ARG A 368 0.27 -7.96 -16.12
C ARG A 368 0.48 -9.18 -15.23
N GLU A 369 1.67 -9.69 -15.24
CA GLU A 369 2.13 -10.72 -14.31
C GLU A 369 3.06 -10.09 -13.28
N PHE A 370 3.21 -10.76 -12.15
CA PHE A 370 4.14 -10.32 -11.12
C PHE A 370 4.76 -11.49 -10.37
N THR A 371 5.98 -11.29 -9.90
CA THR A 371 6.74 -12.27 -9.13
C THR A 371 7.04 -11.71 -7.76
N VAL A 372 6.76 -12.48 -6.72
CA VAL A 372 6.97 -12.11 -5.32
C VAL A 372 7.95 -13.05 -4.65
N CYS A 373 8.88 -12.50 -3.86
CA CYS A 373 9.63 -13.19 -2.82
C CYS A 373 9.18 -12.68 -1.45
N ALA A 374 8.83 -13.56 -0.54
CA ALA A 374 8.39 -13.21 0.81
C ALA A 374 9.57 -13.30 1.79
N MET A 375 9.65 -12.36 2.74
CA MET A 375 10.65 -12.36 3.83
C MET A 375 12.08 -12.59 3.33
N TYR A 376 12.49 -11.86 2.29
CA TYR A 376 13.83 -11.99 1.66
C TYR A 376 14.27 -13.43 1.30
N ASP A 377 13.33 -14.36 1.17
CA ASP A 377 13.61 -15.72 0.66
C ASP A 377 13.65 -15.71 -0.88
N PHE A 378 14.77 -15.25 -1.46
CA PHE A 378 14.96 -15.14 -2.91
C PHE A 378 15.22 -16.49 -3.60
N ASP A 379 15.27 -17.58 -2.86
CA ASP A 379 15.31 -18.94 -3.41
C ASP A 379 13.91 -19.43 -3.79
N ARG A 380 12.84 -18.72 -3.32
CA ARG A 380 11.44 -19.05 -3.58
C ARG A 380 10.71 -17.88 -4.21
N GLU A 381 10.49 -17.99 -5.50
CA GLU A 381 9.73 -17.02 -6.27
C GLU A 381 8.31 -17.53 -6.53
N TYR A 382 7.31 -16.68 -6.28
CA TYR A 382 5.90 -16.97 -6.50
C TYR A 382 5.38 -16.06 -7.60
N ARG A 383 4.97 -16.65 -8.75
CA ARG A 383 4.51 -15.89 -9.91
C ARG A 383 3.01 -15.97 -10.05
N PHE A 384 2.40 -14.82 -10.35
CA PHE A 384 0.94 -14.64 -10.46
C PHE A 384 0.59 -13.73 -11.64
N SER A 385 -0.72 -13.73 -11.98
CA SER A 385 -1.31 -12.77 -12.92
C SER A 385 -2.41 -11.97 -12.23
N ILE A 386 -2.61 -10.74 -12.66
CA ILE A 386 -3.76 -9.92 -12.24
C ILE A 386 -5.09 -10.61 -12.64
N PHE A 387 -5.10 -11.29 -13.79
CA PHE A 387 -6.31 -11.87 -14.38
C PHE A 387 -6.68 -13.24 -13.82
N GLU A 388 -5.82 -13.88 -13.07
CA GLU A 388 -6.04 -15.20 -12.49
C GLU A 388 -5.80 -15.17 -10.97
N PRO A 389 -6.76 -14.63 -10.18
CA PRO A 389 -6.61 -14.51 -8.73
C PRO A 389 -6.21 -15.83 -8.07
N LEU A 390 -5.26 -15.75 -7.13
CA LEU A 390 -4.75 -16.87 -6.32
C LEU A 390 -4.05 -17.99 -7.09
N LYS A 391 -4.07 -17.97 -8.42
CA LYS A 391 -3.44 -19.02 -9.23
C LYS A 391 -1.96 -18.73 -9.42
N MET A 392 -1.14 -19.58 -8.84
CA MET A 392 0.31 -19.55 -9.07
C MET A 392 0.61 -20.02 -10.51
N LEU A 393 1.38 -19.23 -11.23
CA LEU A 393 1.86 -19.58 -12.57
C LEU A 393 3.08 -20.52 -12.44
N GLN A 394 3.25 -21.39 -13.42
CA GLN A 394 4.38 -22.34 -13.49
C GLN A 394 5.65 -21.66 -14.04
#